data_c06826763fa1ba04960a54feab039c77
#
_entry.id   c06826763fa1ba04960a54feab039c77
#
_cell.length_a   1.000
_cell.length_b   1.000
_cell.length_c   1.000
_cell.angle_alpha   90.00
_cell.angle_beta   90.00
_cell.angle_gamma   90.00
#
_symmetry.space_group_name_H-M   'P 1'
#
loop_
_entity.id
_entity.type
_entity.pdbx_description
1 polymer ?
#
loop_
_entity_poly.entity_id
_entity_poly.type
_entity_poly.pdbx_seq_one_letter_code
_entity_poly.pdbx_strand_id
1 'polypeptide(L)'
;MRLLTLLVISCAVIVGSFSSVIAQEPKTPADLRKLADDYYTWRNQNYPVSSSDAGLHTWDNKLTDYALSAILMRRLHVKEVLAKVRGMQTANWSKDDRIDWLLFRSQLDGIAFFNRVIDFEASDPQTYVNECSNGIFSLLKKEYDTPRNRALAATARLKQMYFLRDD
;
A
#
# COMPACT_ATOMS: atom_id res chain seq x y z
N MET A 1 72.93 -19.43 -20.25
CA MET A 1 71.71 -20.24 -20.03
C MET A 1 70.95 -19.64 -18.86
N ARG A 2 69.89 -18.85 -19.10
CA ARG A 2 69.01 -18.28 -18.06
C ARG A 2 67.62 -18.81 -18.36
N LEU A 3 67.11 -19.65 -17.45
CA LEU A 3 65.72 -20.17 -17.46
C LEU A 3 64.78 -19.05 -17.05
N LEU A 4 63.84 -18.71 -17.92
CA LEU A 4 62.74 -17.78 -17.64
C LEU A 4 61.55 -18.64 -17.18
N THR A 5 61.20 -18.51 -15.90
CA THR A 5 60.02 -19.15 -15.31
C THR A 5 58.81 -18.26 -15.54
N LEU A 6 57.90 -18.70 -16.41
CA LEU A 6 56.59 -18.06 -16.64
C LEU A 6 55.63 -18.45 -15.52
N LEU A 7 55.24 -17.49 -14.71
CA LEU A 7 54.17 -17.62 -13.70
C LEU A 7 52.81 -17.35 -14.38
N VAL A 8 52.05 -18.36 -14.61
CA VAL A 8 50.67 -18.22 -15.11
C VAL A 8 49.73 -17.98 -13.92
N ILE A 9 49.25 -16.74 -13.77
CA ILE A 9 48.23 -16.40 -12.80
C ILE A 9 46.86 -16.73 -13.41
N SER A 10 46.25 -17.81 -12.94
CA SER A 10 44.88 -18.20 -13.29
C SER A 10 43.91 -17.35 -12.49
N CYS A 11 43.25 -16.38 -13.14
CA CYS A 11 42.20 -15.57 -12.55
C CYS A 11 40.88 -16.32 -12.68
N ALA A 12 40.44 -17.02 -11.63
CA ALA A 12 39.13 -17.68 -11.58
C ALA A 12 38.05 -16.60 -11.42
N VAL A 13 37.36 -16.29 -12.51
CA VAL A 13 36.16 -15.44 -12.49
C VAL A 13 35.01 -16.25 -11.91
N ILE A 14 34.65 -15.99 -10.65
CA ILE A 14 33.45 -16.53 -10.04
C ILE A 14 32.26 -15.73 -10.61
N VAL A 15 31.64 -16.24 -11.63
CA VAL A 15 30.34 -15.75 -12.13
C VAL A 15 29.28 -16.20 -11.13
N GLY A 16 29.01 -15.33 -10.16
CA GLY A 16 27.87 -15.50 -9.26
C GLY A 16 26.57 -15.40 -10.06
N SER A 17 25.91 -16.53 -10.25
CA SER A 17 24.55 -16.58 -10.84
C SER A 17 23.59 -15.89 -9.87
N PHE A 18 23.32 -14.61 -10.09
CA PHE A 18 22.17 -13.95 -9.48
C PHE A 18 20.92 -14.54 -10.10
N SER A 19 20.35 -15.56 -9.45
CA SER A 19 19.00 -16.01 -9.77
C SER A 19 18.05 -14.89 -9.36
N SER A 20 17.69 -14.03 -10.30
CA SER A 20 16.57 -13.10 -10.14
C SER A 20 15.34 -13.97 -9.90
N VAL A 21 14.84 -13.97 -8.67
CA VAL A 21 13.49 -14.48 -8.38
C VAL A 21 12.53 -13.54 -9.12
N ILE A 22 12.22 -13.90 -10.36
CA ILE A 22 11.15 -13.24 -11.11
C ILE A 22 9.87 -13.61 -10.36
N ALA A 23 9.33 -12.66 -9.60
CA ALA A 23 8.02 -12.81 -9.01
C ALA A 23 7.05 -13.14 -10.14
N GLN A 24 6.48 -14.34 -10.12
CA GLN A 24 5.57 -14.79 -11.17
C GLN A 24 4.36 -13.88 -11.19
N GLU A 25 4.07 -13.25 -12.32
CA GLU A 25 2.91 -12.38 -12.49
C GLU A 25 1.62 -13.18 -12.21
N PRO A 26 0.67 -12.60 -11.45
CA PRO A 26 -0.60 -13.26 -11.13
C PRO A 26 -1.35 -13.62 -12.42
N LYS A 27 -1.71 -14.90 -12.60
CA LYS A 27 -2.30 -15.40 -13.87
C LYS A 27 -3.67 -16.03 -13.72
N THR A 28 -4.11 -16.31 -12.49
CA THR A 28 -5.37 -17.02 -12.21
C THR A 28 -6.34 -16.16 -11.40
N PRO A 29 -7.65 -16.50 -11.38
CA PRO A 29 -8.59 -15.83 -10.47
C PRO A 29 -8.20 -15.94 -8.99
N ALA A 30 -7.54 -17.03 -8.57
CA ALA A 30 -7.05 -17.19 -7.22
C ALA A 30 -5.90 -16.20 -6.91
N ASP A 31 -5.02 -15.97 -7.88
CA ASP A 31 -3.94 -14.97 -7.75
C ASP A 31 -4.52 -13.55 -7.66
N LEU A 32 -5.59 -13.25 -8.41
CA LEU A 32 -6.31 -11.98 -8.30
C LEU A 32 -6.86 -11.78 -6.90
N ARG A 33 -7.57 -12.77 -6.36
CA ARG A 33 -8.15 -12.71 -5.01
C ARG A 33 -7.05 -12.49 -3.95
N LYS A 34 -5.97 -13.26 -4.05
CA LYS A 34 -4.82 -13.07 -3.15
C LYS A 34 -4.24 -11.66 -3.25
N LEU A 35 -4.04 -11.15 -4.47
CA LEU A 35 -3.52 -9.79 -4.69
C LEU A 35 -4.46 -8.73 -4.13
N ALA A 36 -5.78 -8.92 -4.24
CA ALA A 36 -6.78 -8.02 -3.67
C ALA A 36 -6.75 -8.07 -2.14
N ASP A 37 -6.68 -9.24 -1.52
CA ASP A 37 -6.60 -9.41 -0.07
C ASP A 37 -5.33 -8.76 0.49
N ASP A 38 -4.19 -8.98 -0.15
CA ASP A 38 -2.91 -8.34 0.20
C ASP A 38 -3.01 -6.81 0.09
N TYR A 39 -3.61 -6.30 -0.99
CA TYR A 39 -3.83 -4.86 -1.20
C TYR A 39 -4.76 -4.26 -0.14
N TYR A 40 -5.90 -4.88 0.16
CA TYR A 40 -6.82 -4.35 1.17
C TYR A 40 -6.24 -4.41 2.58
N THR A 41 -5.47 -5.44 2.91
CA THR A 41 -4.72 -5.52 4.17
C THR A 41 -3.74 -4.36 4.29
N TRP A 42 -2.94 -4.14 3.26
CA TRP A 42 -2.01 -3.03 3.18
C TRP A 42 -2.73 -1.67 3.24
N ARG A 43 -3.83 -1.50 2.48
CA ARG A 43 -4.64 -0.28 2.47
C ARG A 43 -5.16 0.06 3.86
N ASN A 44 -5.73 -0.92 4.55
CA ASN A 44 -6.30 -0.72 5.87
C ASN A 44 -5.26 -0.29 6.90
N GLN A 45 -4.04 -0.79 6.79
CA GLN A 45 -2.92 -0.36 7.63
C GLN A 45 -2.47 1.07 7.33
N ASN A 46 -2.49 1.48 6.05
CA ASN A 46 -1.99 2.77 5.60
C ASN A 46 -3.05 3.89 5.66
N TYR A 47 -4.33 3.55 5.84
CA TYR A 47 -5.45 4.47 6.01
C TYR A 47 -6.28 4.11 7.25
N PRO A 48 -5.71 4.27 8.46
CA PRO A 48 -6.30 3.78 9.72
C PRO A 48 -7.65 4.42 10.03
N VAL A 49 -7.86 5.70 9.71
CA VAL A 49 -9.14 6.39 9.93
C VAL A 49 -10.25 5.77 9.08
N SER A 50 -9.98 5.54 7.80
CA SER A 50 -10.93 4.84 6.91
C SER A 50 -11.21 3.41 7.38
N SER A 51 -10.21 2.72 7.95
CA SER A 51 -10.37 1.38 8.52
C SER A 51 -11.30 1.39 9.72
N SER A 52 -11.10 2.31 10.66
CA SER A 52 -11.98 2.46 11.83
C SER A 52 -13.42 2.78 11.40
N ASP A 53 -13.60 3.63 10.39
CA ASP A 53 -14.92 3.98 9.87
C ASP A 53 -15.63 2.80 9.21
N ALA A 54 -14.87 1.91 8.57
CA ALA A 54 -15.34 0.63 8.02
C ALA A 54 -15.57 -0.47 9.08
N GLY A 55 -15.27 -0.22 10.36
CA GLY A 55 -15.42 -1.16 11.47
C GLY A 55 -14.20 -2.06 11.71
N LEU A 56 -13.04 -1.71 11.16
CA LEU A 56 -11.77 -2.42 11.37
C LEU A 56 -10.92 -1.67 12.38
N HIS A 57 -10.90 -2.15 13.62
CA HIS A 57 -10.38 -1.43 14.78
C HIS A 57 -8.92 -1.75 15.17
N THR A 58 -8.18 -2.47 14.31
CA THR A 58 -6.79 -2.87 14.57
C THR A 58 -5.82 -1.68 14.70
N TRP A 59 -6.12 -0.58 14.01
CA TRP A 59 -5.23 0.60 13.94
C TRP A 59 -5.89 1.87 14.52
N ASP A 60 -6.81 1.72 15.45
CA ASP A 60 -7.55 2.84 16.05
C ASP A 60 -6.68 3.89 16.74
N ASN A 61 -5.49 3.51 17.14
CA ASN A 61 -4.51 4.40 17.77
C ASN A 61 -3.64 5.17 16.76
N LYS A 62 -3.91 5.07 15.44
CA LYS A 62 -3.10 5.69 14.39
C LYS A 62 -3.92 6.64 13.52
N LEU A 63 -3.25 7.65 12.96
CA LEU A 63 -3.68 8.45 11.82
C LEU A 63 -2.93 8.01 10.56
N THR A 64 -3.43 8.43 9.40
CA THR A 64 -2.71 8.30 8.13
C THR A 64 -1.42 9.12 8.20
N ASP A 65 -0.31 8.54 7.78
CA ASP A 65 0.96 9.26 7.67
C ASP A 65 0.96 10.10 6.39
N TYR A 66 1.07 11.41 6.52
CA TYR A 66 1.10 12.37 5.41
C TYR A 66 2.50 12.92 5.13
N ALA A 67 3.56 12.38 5.71
CA ALA A 67 4.92 12.68 5.28
C ALA A 67 5.07 12.41 3.77
N LEU A 68 5.78 13.26 3.05
CA LEU A 68 5.94 13.14 1.59
C LEU A 68 6.43 11.76 1.16
N SER A 69 7.36 11.18 1.91
CA SER A 69 7.85 9.82 1.67
C SER A 69 6.75 8.76 1.76
N ALA A 70 5.85 8.87 2.75
CA ALA A 70 4.72 7.95 2.93
C ALA A 70 3.70 8.10 1.80
N ILE A 71 3.40 9.33 1.39
CA ILE A 71 2.54 9.62 0.24
C ILE A 71 3.11 8.98 -1.03
N LEU A 72 4.38 9.21 -1.32
CA LEU A 72 5.05 8.66 -2.52
C LEU A 72 5.07 7.13 -2.50
N MET A 73 5.32 6.50 -1.35
CA MET A 73 5.30 5.04 -1.21
C MET A 73 3.90 4.47 -1.44
N ARG A 74 2.85 5.11 -0.93
CA ARG A 74 1.46 4.69 -1.20
C ARG A 74 1.11 4.79 -2.69
N ARG A 75 1.50 5.88 -3.35
CA ARG A 75 1.27 6.06 -4.81
C ARG A 75 2.03 5.02 -5.64
N LEU A 76 3.28 4.73 -5.28
CA LEU A 76 4.07 3.69 -5.94
C LEU A 76 3.41 2.32 -5.78
N HIS A 77 3.00 1.94 -4.58
CA HIS A 77 2.34 0.66 -4.33
C HIS A 77 1.06 0.49 -5.15
N VAL A 78 0.19 1.51 -5.21
CA VAL A 78 -1.01 1.48 -6.07
C VAL A 78 -0.64 1.26 -7.54
N LYS A 79 0.40 1.95 -8.03
CA LYS A 79 0.88 1.80 -9.42
C LYS A 79 1.39 0.39 -9.70
N GLU A 80 2.13 -0.22 -8.78
CA GLU A 80 2.64 -1.57 -8.90
C GLU A 80 1.53 -2.62 -8.90
N VAL A 81 0.55 -2.51 -7.98
CA VAL A 81 -0.60 -3.41 -7.94
C VAL A 81 -1.43 -3.27 -9.20
N LEU A 82 -1.69 -2.05 -9.67
CA LEU A 82 -2.43 -1.78 -10.91
C LEU A 82 -1.72 -2.40 -12.14
N ALA A 83 -0.40 -2.31 -12.20
CA ALA A 83 0.38 -2.92 -13.29
C ALA A 83 0.21 -4.45 -13.29
N LYS A 84 0.26 -5.10 -12.12
CA LYS A 84 0.02 -6.54 -11.98
C LYS A 84 -1.40 -6.92 -12.44
N VAL A 85 -2.41 -6.20 -11.99
CA VAL A 85 -3.83 -6.44 -12.37
C VAL A 85 -4.04 -6.27 -13.87
N ARG A 86 -3.45 -5.23 -14.49
CA ARG A 86 -3.54 -4.99 -15.93
C ARG A 86 -2.84 -6.07 -16.77
N GLY A 87 -1.79 -6.68 -16.24
CA GLY A 87 -1.05 -7.76 -16.90
C GLY A 87 -1.76 -9.12 -16.91
N MET A 88 -2.87 -9.27 -16.17
CA MET A 88 -3.60 -10.54 -16.08
C MET A 88 -4.33 -10.87 -17.39
N GLN A 89 -4.18 -12.12 -17.84
CA GLN A 89 -4.87 -12.67 -19.02
C GLN A 89 -6.22 -13.25 -18.62
N THR A 90 -7.30 -12.48 -18.82
CA THR A 90 -8.64 -12.82 -18.31
C THR A 90 -9.55 -13.50 -19.34
N ALA A 91 -9.08 -13.76 -20.56
CA ALA A 91 -9.92 -14.27 -21.67
C ALA A 91 -10.63 -15.58 -21.33
N ASN A 92 -9.96 -16.48 -20.60
CA ASN A 92 -10.46 -17.81 -20.24
C ASN A 92 -11.09 -17.88 -18.85
N TRP A 93 -11.29 -16.73 -18.18
CA TRP A 93 -11.88 -16.69 -16.85
C TRP A 93 -13.42 -16.77 -16.94
N SER A 94 -14.05 -17.21 -15.86
CA SER A 94 -15.52 -17.15 -15.73
C SER A 94 -16.01 -15.69 -15.84
N LYS A 95 -17.30 -15.52 -16.11
CA LYS A 95 -17.92 -14.18 -16.15
C LYS A 95 -17.73 -13.45 -14.80
N ASP A 96 -17.93 -14.15 -13.70
CA ASP A 96 -17.87 -13.55 -12.36
C ASP A 96 -16.44 -13.16 -12.00
N ASP A 97 -15.45 -14.03 -12.26
CA ASP A 97 -14.05 -13.69 -12.03
C ASP A 97 -13.59 -12.49 -12.88
N ARG A 98 -14.12 -12.34 -14.10
CA ARG A 98 -13.83 -11.15 -14.93
C ARG A 98 -14.48 -9.88 -14.39
N ILE A 99 -15.66 -9.99 -13.77
CA ILE A 99 -16.32 -8.87 -13.09
C ILE A 99 -15.48 -8.45 -11.88
N ASP A 100 -15.02 -9.37 -11.06
CA ASP A 100 -14.14 -9.08 -9.93
C ASP A 100 -12.85 -8.37 -10.37
N TRP A 101 -12.23 -8.87 -11.44
CA TRP A 101 -11.05 -8.23 -12.04
C TRP A 101 -11.34 -6.80 -12.52
N LEU A 102 -12.46 -6.58 -13.22
CA LEU A 102 -12.87 -5.26 -13.70
C LEU A 102 -13.11 -4.30 -12.55
N LEU A 103 -13.79 -4.73 -11.49
CA LEU A 103 -14.08 -3.91 -10.31
C LEU A 103 -12.79 -3.50 -9.60
N PHE A 104 -11.91 -4.46 -9.32
CA PHE A 104 -10.65 -4.17 -8.63
C PHE A 104 -9.73 -3.28 -9.48
N ARG A 105 -9.61 -3.57 -10.78
CA ARG A 105 -8.87 -2.73 -11.73
C ARG A 105 -9.44 -1.31 -11.78
N SER A 106 -10.75 -1.15 -11.93
CA SER A 106 -11.40 0.16 -12.02
C SER A 106 -11.17 1.01 -10.77
N GLN A 107 -11.20 0.38 -9.59
CA GLN A 107 -10.90 1.05 -8.33
C GLN A 107 -9.45 1.56 -8.31
N LEU A 108 -8.48 0.72 -8.68
CA LEU A 108 -7.07 1.11 -8.73
C LEU A 108 -6.80 2.19 -9.79
N ASP A 109 -7.45 2.10 -10.96
CA ASP A 109 -7.39 3.12 -12.02
C ASP A 109 -7.90 4.47 -11.51
N GLY A 110 -9.02 4.48 -10.76
CA GLY A 110 -9.57 5.68 -10.14
C GLY A 110 -8.59 6.30 -9.13
N ILE A 111 -8.01 5.51 -8.25
CA ILE A 111 -7.02 5.99 -7.27
C ILE A 111 -5.78 6.55 -7.99
N ALA A 112 -5.26 5.86 -9.00
CA ALA A 112 -4.11 6.32 -9.76
C ALA A 112 -4.41 7.63 -10.54
N PHE A 113 -5.64 7.78 -11.03
CA PHE A 113 -6.10 9.02 -11.66
C PHE A 113 -6.13 10.19 -10.66
N PHE A 114 -6.76 10.01 -9.49
CA PHE A 114 -6.82 11.04 -8.47
C PHE A 114 -5.42 11.44 -7.98
N ASN A 115 -4.54 10.49 -7.74
CA ASN A 115 -3.16 10.76 -7.33
C ASN A 115 -2.36 11.57 -8.36
N ARG A 116 -2.67 11.43 -9.64
CA ARG A 116 -1.93 12.08 -10.73
C ARG A 116 -2.53 13.43 -11.15
N VAL A 117 -3.87 13.53 -11.17
CA VAL A 117 -4.56 14.67 -11.81
C VAL A 117 -5.02 15.68 -10.77
N ILE A 118 -5.53 15.22 -9.64
CA ILE A 118 -6.12 16.10 -8.63
C ILE A 118 -5.11 16.37 -7.51
N ASP A 119 -4.36 15.33 -7.09
CA ASP A 119 -3.35 15.42 -6.03
C ASP A 119 -3.90 16.09 -4.76
N PHE A 120 -4.89 15.44 -4.16
CA PHE A 120 -5.59 15.99 -2.99
C PHE A 120 -4.65 16.34 -1.83
N GLU A 121 -3.58 15.56 -1.62
CA GLU A 121 -2.60 15.82 -0.57
C GLU A 121 -1.84 17.14 -0.79
N ALA A 122 -1.69 17.59 -2.04
CA ALA A 122 -1.01 18.85 -2.36
C ALA A 122 -1.99 20.00 -2.61
N SER A 123 -3.21 19.72 -3.09
CA SER A 123 -4.14 20.73 -3.59
C SER A 123 -5.29 21.05 -2.63
N ASP A 124 -5.62 20.13 -1.70
CA ASP A 124 -6.81 20.26 -0.86
C ASP A 124 -6.50 20.17 0.64
N PRO A 125 -6.42 21.30 1.36
CA PRO A 125 -6.24 21.34 2.81
C PRO A 125 -7.34 20.60 3.59
N GLN A 126 -8.53 20.44 2.98
CA GLN A 126 -9.65 19.72 3.60
C GLN A 126 -9.32 18.24 3.84
N THR A 127 -8.42 17.67 3.06
CA THR A 127 -7.90 16.31 3.27
C THR A 127 -7.36 16.12 4.68
N TYR A 128 -6.56 17.06 5.18
CA TYR A 128 -5.97 17.01 6.53
C TYR A 128 -7.00 17.31 7.62
N VAL A 129 -7.90 18.25 7.39
CA VAL A 129 -9.00 18.56 8.31
C VAL A 129 -9.93 17.36 8.47
N ASN A 130 -10.25 16.68 7.37
CA ASN A 130 -11.08 15.47 7.38
C ASN A 130 -10.38 14.32 8.11
N GLU A 131 -9.08 14.12 7.91
CA GLU A 131 -8.32 13.09 8.63
C GLU A 131 -8.40 13.30 10.15
N CYS A 132 -8.18 14.55 10.61
CA CYS A 132 -8.23 14.89 12.02
C CYS A 132 -9.64 14.71 12.60
N SER A 133 -10.65 15.30 11.98
CA SER A 133 -12.03 15.28 12.50
C SER A 133 -12.64 13.89 12.45
N ASN A 134 -12.53 13.18 11.31
CA ASN A 134 -13.02 11.82 11.16
C ASN A 134 -12.20 10.84 12.00
N GLY A 135 -10.92 11.13 12.21
CA GLY A 135 -10.04 10.35 13.07
C GLY A 135 -10.56 10.19 14.48
N ILE A 136 -11.18 11.24 15.04
CA ILE A 136 -11.83 11.21 16.35
C ILE A 136 -13.27 10.72 16.25
N PHE A 137 -14.02 11.27 15.30
CA PHE A 137 -15.45 10.98 15.14
C PHE A 137 -15.72 9.50 14.89
N SER A 138 -14.92 8.83 14.06
CA SER A 138 -15.07 7.40 13.75
C SER A 138 -14.95 6.50 14.99
N LEU A 139 -14.17 6.89 16.00
CA LEU A 139 -13.99 6.17 17.26
C LEU A 139 -15.13 6.42 18.26
N LEU A 140 -15.83 7.53 18.14
CA LEU A 140 -16.85 7.94 19.12
C LEU A 140 -18.28 7.61 18.67
N LYS A 141 -18.54 7.60 17.35
CA LYS A 141 -19.90 7.46 16.80
C LYS A 141 -20.53 6.09 16.98
N LYS A 142 -19.74 5.04 17.19
CA LYS A 142 -20.21 3.65 17.34
C LYS A 142 -19.65 3.03 18.62
N GLU A 143 -20.45 2.16 19.24
CA GLU A 143 -20.05 1.39 20.41
C GLU A 143 -19.50 0.02 19.99
N TYR A 144 -18.20 -0.02 19.66
CA TYR A 144 -17.49 -1.23 19.23
C TYR A 144 -16.55 -1.79 20.31
N ASP A 145 -16.24 -0.99 21.34
CA ASP A 145 -15.37 -1.33 22.46
C ASP A 145 -15.77 -0.51 23.71
N THR A 146 -15.12 -0.76 24.83
CA THR A 146 -15.36 0.00 26.05
C THR A 146 -15.14 1.49 25.87
N PRO A 147 -15.87 2.37 26.57
CA PRO A 147 -15.65 3.82 26.48
C PRO A 147 -14.21 4.22 26.81
N ARG A 148 -13.56 3.48 27.74
CA ARG A 148 -12.16 3.71 28.11
C ARG A 148 -11.21 3.44 26.94
N ASN A 149 -11.36 2.29 26.27
CA ASN A 149 -10.50 1.92 25.15
C ASN A 149 -10.67 2.88 23.98
N ARG A 150 -11.91 3.27 23.64
CA ARG A 150 -12.20 4.28 22.63
C ARG A 150 -11.58 5.65 22.97
N ALA A 151 -11.65 6.06 24.22
CA ALA A 151 -11.02 7.30 24.68
C ALA A 151 -9.49 7.25 24.61
N LEU A 152 -8.87 6.10 24.92
CA LEU A 152 -7.42 5.92 24.78
C LEU A 152 -6.98 6.00 23.31
N ALA A 153 -7.72 5.34 22.41
CA ALA A 153 -7.47 5.42 20.97
C ALA A 153 -7.61 6.86 20.43
N ALA A 154 -8.68 7.55 20.80
CA ALA A 154 -8.88 8.96 20.44
C ALA A 154 -7.75 9.85 20.97
N THR A 155 -7.31 9.65 22.20
CA THR A 155 -6.18 10.38 22.79
C THR A 155 -4.87 10.11 22.03
N ALA A 156 -4.63 8.87 21.59
CA ALA A 156 -3.45 8.53 20.79
C ALA A 156 -3.46 9.27 19.43
N ARG A 157 -4.62 9.34 18.76
CA ARG A 157 -4.77 10.12 17.52
C ARG A 157 -4.60 11.62 17.73
N LEU A 158 -5.19 12.20 18.80
CA LEU A 158 -5.02 13.61 19.13
C LEU A 158 -3.55 14.01 19.28
N LYS A 159 -2.73 13.14 19.89
CA LYS A 159 -1.29 13.38 20.00
C LYS A 159 -0.58 13.41 18.64
N GLN A 160 -1.00 12.59 17.71
CA GLN A 160 -0.42 12.53 16.35
C GLN A 160 -0.81 13.76 15.50
N MET A 161 -1.99 14.35 15.72
CA MET A 161 -2.44 15.55 14.99
C MET A 161 -1.47 16.72 15.15
N TYR A 162 -0.77 16.79 16.27
CA TYR A 162 0.21 17.85 16.51
C TYR A 162 1.39 17.81 15.55
N PHE A 163 1.75 16.60 15.07
CA PHE A 163 2.89 16.36 14.17
C PHE A 163 2.52 16.34 12.68
N LEU A 164 1.23 16.39 12.32
CA LEU A 164 0.82 16.48 10.91
C LEU A 164 1.16 17.84 10.27
N ARG A 165 1.70 18.78 11.03
CA ARG A 165 1.96 20.15 10.60
C ARG A 165 3.45 20.45 10.34
N ASP A 166 4.35 19.63 10.84
CA ASP A 166 5.78 20.02 10.97
C ASP A 166 6.71 19.40 9.89
N ASP A 167 6.16 18.75 8.83
CA ASP A 167 6.85 18.24 7.66
C ASP A 167 6.34 18.96 6.40
#